data_ef1b236b6661b541cbcb0491287f060d
#
_entry.id   ef1b236b6661b541cbcb0491287f060d
#
_cell.length_a   1.000
_cell.length_b   1.000
_cell.length_c   1.000
_cell.angle_alpha   90.00
_cell.angle_beta   90.00
_cell.angle_gamma   90.00
#
_symmetry.space_group_name_H-M   'P 1'
#
loop_
_entity.id
_entity.type
_entity.pdbx_description
1 polymer ?
#
loop_
_entity_poly.entity_id
_entity_poly.type
_entity_poly.pdbx_seq_one_letter_code
_entity_poly.pdbx_strand_id
1 'polypeptide(L)'
;PDGVKGISLFLVPKVKLNKDGSLGERNTLKAVSVEHKLGIHGCATCVMSFEEAEGFLIGEPNQGLACMFTMMNDARIGVACESVAIAERAYQQAVLYAKDRVQGSTHISNSRVTIINHPDVRRMILSMKSLIEIMRVLVYENTFECDLAESKPEHSKRADLLTPITKAWCSELCQDITSIALQVHGGMGYVEETGAAQHFRDARITTIYEGTTGIQANDLIGRKFIGDNGSGMNDLLNEIEKEIEVADIDTEMRDALNRAIGHSRNVSSFILENYQKEPNLPGACSHNFLMMMGYLVGGWIAVRNITASKDASDESDDSQFYNAKIISSNFYIEQFLPLVSSFGSSAMHGSESMMSMPDEQF
;
A
#
# COMPACT_ATOMS: atom_id res chain seq x y z
N PRO A 1 -8.81 -12.45 -31.98
CA PRO A 1 -9.98 -12.33 -31.13
C PRO A 1 -10.21 -10.86 -30.75
N ASP A 2 -11.46 -10.48 -30.46
CA ASP A 2 -11.86 -9.14 -30.09
C ASP A 2 -11.56 -8.85 -28.61
N GLY A 3 -11.41 -7.56 -28.28
CA GLY A 3 -11.19 -7.09 -26.92
C GLY A 3 -9.84 -7.49 -26.35
N VAL A 4 -9.79 -7.63 -25.04
CA VAL A 4 -8.54 -7.89 -24.28
C VAL A 4 -7.83 -9.18 -24.67
N LYS A 5 -8.55 -10.15 -25.23
CA LYS A 5 -7.99 -11.41 -25.73
C LYS A 5 -7.26 -11.27 -27.07
N GLY A 6 -7.36 -10.12 -27.73
CA GLY A 6 -6.70 -9.82 -28.99
C GLY A 6 -5.46 -8.94 -28.86
N ILE A 7 -5.02 -8.63 -27.64
CA ILE A 7 -3.89 -7.73 -27.38
C ILE A 7 -2.57 -8.49 -27.54
N SER A 8 -1.63 -7.91 -28.31
CA SER A 8 -0.24 -8.37 -28.46
C SER A 8 0.71 -7.31 -27.94
N LEU A 9 1.87 -7.72 -27.44
CA LEU A 9 2.90 -6.84 -26.89
C LEU A 9 4.02 -6.64 -27.92
N PHE A 10 4.44 -5.40 -28.12
CA PHE A 10 5.53 -5.05 -29.04
C PHE A 10 6.59 -4.19 -28.35
N LEU A 11 7.85 -4.48 -28.64
CA LEU A 11 8.97 -3.59 -28.37
C LEU A 11 9.17 -2.68 -29.60
N VAL A 12 8.99 -1.37 -29.43
CA VAL A 12 9.12 -0.39 -30.51
C VAL A 12 10.29 0.55 -30.20
N PRO A 13 11.45 0.39 -30.89
CA PRO A 13 12.62 1.22 -30.63
C PRO A 13 12.41 2.65 -31.17
N LYS A 14 12.87 3.65 -30.42
CA LYS A 14 12.90 5.05 -30.88
C LYS A 14 13.83 5.28 -32.08
N VAL A 15 14.95 4.57 -32.11
CA VAL A 15 15.94 4.55 -33.19
C VAL A 15 16.15 3.10 -33.58
N LYS A 16 16.02 2.80 -34.86
CA LYS A 16 16.27 1.46 -35.39
C LYS A 16 17.72 1.08 -35.22
N LEU A 17 18.00 -0.20 -35.06
CA LEU A 17 19.37 -0.70 -35.00
C LEU A 17 19.79 -1.27 -36.36
N ASN A 18 20.99 -0.94 -36.79
CA ASN A 18 21.66 -1.57 -37.91
C ASN A 18 22.05 -3.03 -37.55
N LYS A 19 22.40 -3.83 -38.56
CA LYS A 19 22.79 -5.24 -38.36
C LYS A 19 24.01 -5.44 -37.46
N ASP A 20 24.89 -4.42 -37.40
CA ASP A 20 26.07 -4.41 -36.54
C ASP A 20 25.83 -3.86 -35.12
N GLY A 21 24.56 -3.55 -34.78
CA GLY A 21 24.17 -2.99 -33.47
C GLY A 21 24.36 -1.47 -33.37
N SER A 22 24.86 -0.79 -34.39
CA SER A 22 24.96 0.67 -34.41
C SER A 22 23.56 1.32 -34.56
N LEU A 23 23.46 2.61 -34.18
CA LEU A 23 22.22 3.38 -34.36
C LEU A 23 21.97 3.65 -35.83
N GLY A 24 20.80 3.29 -36.31
CA GLY A 24 20.31 3.54 -37.66
C GLY A 24 19.41 4.78 -37.73
N GLU A 25 18.43 4.73 -38.61
CA GLU A 25 17.46 5.81 -38.80
C GLU A 25 16.46 5.89 -37.63
N ARG A 26 15.89 7.07 -37.44
CA ARG A 26 14.82 7.28 -36.44
C ARG A 26 13.56 6.57 -36.90
N ASN A 27 12.96 5.83 -35.96
CA ASN A 27 11.66 5.18 -36.19
C ASN A 27 10.51 6.19 -36.21
N THR A 28 9.40 5.86 -36.87
CA THR A 28 8.24 6.73 -37.11
C THR A 28 7.30 6.75 -35.91
N LEU A 29 7.83 7.10 -34.75
CA LEU A 29 7.07 7.35 -33.55
C LEU A 29 7.42 8.70 -32.93
N LYS A 30 6.42 9.37 -32.35
CA LYS A 30 6.61 10.67 -31.69
C LYS A 30 5.66 10.87 -30.53
N ALA A 31 6.09 11.61 -29.52
CA ALA A 31 5.19 12.19 -28.52
C ALA A 31 4.44 13.38 -29.17
N VAL A 32 3.12 13.29 -29.24
CA VAL A 32 2.25 14.34 -29.82
C VAL A 32 1.99 15.44 -28.80
N SER A 33 1.75 15.06 -27.55
CA SER A 33 1.54 15.97 -26.44
C SER A 33 2.08 15.37 -25.14
N VAL A 34 2.29 16.23 -24.15
CA VAL A 34 2.62 15.88 -22.77
C VAL A 34 1.44 16.29 -21.89
N GLU A 35 0.99 15.38 -21.04
CA GLU A 35 -0.13 15.62 -20.15
C GLU A 35 0.23 16.57 -19.01
N HIS A 36 -0.70 17.50 -18.73
CA HIS A 36 -0.68 18.36 -17.53
C HIS A 36 -1.29 17.57 -16.35
N LYS A 37 -0.47 17.22 -15.38
CA LYS A 37 -0.87 16.33 -14.27
C LYS A 37 -0.93 17.08 -12.95
N LEU A 38 -1.63 16.49 -11.96
CA LEU A 38 -1.74 17.00 -10.59
C LEU A 38 -0.37 17.02 -9.88
N GLY A 39 0.44 16.00 -10.08
CA GLY A 39 1.76 15.81 -9.47
C GLY A 39 2.72 15.06 -10.38
N ILE A 40 3.87 14.67 -9.85
CA ILE A 40 5.00 14.04 -10.57
C ILE A 40 5.30 14.74 -11.90
N HIS A 41 5.44 16.06 -11.85
CA HIS A 41 5.61 16.90 -13.06
C HIS A 41 6.90 16.60 -13.81
N GLY A 42 7.92 16.07 -13.12
CA GLY A 42 9.19 15.68 -13.73
C GLY A 42 9.14 14.38 -14.55
N CYS A 43 8.06 13.58 -14.43
CA CYS A 43 7.83 12.36 -15.19
C CYS A 43 6.81 12.64 -16.30
N ALA A 44 7.26 12.67 -17.56
CA ALA A 44 6.40 12.95 -18.70
C ALA A 44 5.42 11.80 -18.98
N THR A 45 4.11 12.12 -19.01
CA THR A 45 3.07 11.24 -19.57
C THR A 45 2.69 11.80 -20.92
N CYS A 46 2.81 10.99 -21.98
CA CYS A 46 2.70 11.47 -23.35
C CYS A 46 1.59 10.73 -24.10
N VAL A 47 0.92 11.47 -25.01
CA VAL A 47 0.18 10.85 -26.10
C VAL A 47 1.18 10.48 -27.19
N MET A 48 1.27 9.18 -27.51
CA MET A 48 2.20 8.67 -28.50
C MET A 48 1.49 8.38 -29.83
N SER A 49 2.11 8.82 -30.94
CA SER A 49 1.71 8.43 -32.30
C SER A 49 2.72 7.44 -32.87
N PHE A 50 2.19 6.40 -33.49
CA PHE A 50 2.95 5.38 -34.21
C PHE A 50 2.44 5.36 -35.66
N GLU A 51 3.23 5.92 -36.59
CA GLU A 51 2.86 6.05 -37.99
C GLU A 51 3.73 5.04 -38.80
N GLU A 52 3.23 3.82 -39.00
CA GLU A 52 3.99 2.72 -39.63
C GLU A 52 5.29 2.40 -38.90
N ALA A 53 5.32 2.56 -37.58
CA ALA A 53 6.49 2.30 -36.77
C ALA A 53 6.89 0.82 -36.79
N GLU A 54 8.16 0.54 -36.97
CA GLU A 54 8.71 -0.81 -36.87
C GLU A 54 8.78 -1.24 -35.41
N GLY A 55 8.26 -2.43 -35.14
CA GLY A 55 8.26 -3.02 -33.79
C GLY A 55 8.48 -4.52 -33.83
N PHE A 56 8.94 -5.07 -32.72
CA PHE A 56 9.22 -6.50 -32.53
C PHE A 56 8.18 -7.09 -31.62
N LEU A 57 7.48 -8.15 -32.08
CA LEU A 57 6.51 -8.87 -31.27
C LEU A 57 7.22 -9.54 -30.08
N ILE A 58 6.66 -9.37 -28.89
CA ILE A 58 7.09 -10.04 -27.66
C ILE A 58 6.12 -11.17 -27.38
N GLY A 59 6.64 -12.39 -27.27
CA GLY A 59 5.82 -13.59 -27.10
C GLY A 59 5.02 -13.94 -28.36
N GLU A 60 3.87 -14.58 -28.20
CA GLU A 60 3.00 -14.99 -29.29
C GLU A 60 1.88 -13.95 -29.53
N PRO A 61 1.31 -13.88 -30.74
CA PRO A 61 0.15 -13.04 -31.03
C PRO A 61 -0.99 -13.31 -30.04
N ASN A 62 -1.65 -12.24 -29.59
CA ASN A 62 -2.78 -12.31 -28.63
C ASN A 62 -2.42 -12.77 -27.20
N GLN A 63 -1.14 -12.84 -26.84
CA GLN A 63 -0.66 -13.13 -25.51
C GLN A 63 -0.07 -11.90 -24.79
N GLY A 64 -0.25 -10.71 -25.33
CA GLY A 64 0.37 -9.49 -24.83
C GLY A 64 0.01 -9.16 -23.38
N LEU A 65 -1.23 -9.43 -22.94
CA LEU A 65 -1.61 -9.24 -21.54
C LEU A 65 -0.89 -10.21 -20.60
N ALA A 66 -0.73 -11.47 -20.98
CA ALA A 66 0.00 -12.44 -20.15
C ALA A 66 1.47 -12.01 -19.97
N CYS A 67 2.12 -11.58 -21.04
CA CYS A 67 3.49 -11.03 -20.98
C CYS A 67 3.56 -9.75 -20.11
N MET A 68 2.56 -8.86 -20.21
CA MET A 68 2.50 -7.64 -19.43
C MET A 68 2.33 -7.92 -17.92
N PHE A 69 1.53 -8.94 -17.55
CA PHE A 69 1.29 -9.26 -16.14
C PHE A 69 2.54 -9.72 -15.40
N THR A 70 3.53 -10.28 -16.07
CA THR A 70 4.85 -10.59 -15.47
C THR A 70 5.50 -9.32 -14.93
N MET A 71 5.50 -8.24 -15.72
CA MET A 71 6.03 -6.93 -15.31
C MET A 71 5.13 -6.23 -14.28
N MET A 72 3.81 -6.40 -14.37
CA MET A 72 2.84 -5.69 -13.54
C MET A 72 2.94 -6.03 -12.05
N ASN A 73 3.29 -7.25 -11.70
CA ASN A 73 3.48 -7.63 -10.29
C ASN A 73 4.67 -6.88 -9.66
N ASP A 74 5.79 -6.80 -10.40
CA ASP A 74 6.94 -6.01 -9.97
C ASP A 74 6.60 -4.52 -9.86
N ALA A 75 5.86 -3.98 -10.85
CA ALA A 75 5.41 -2.60 -10.84
C ALA A 75 4.50 -2.28 -9.63
N ARG A 76 3.64 -3.21 -9.22
CA ARG A 76 2.78 -3.07 -8.02
C ARG A 76 3.60 -2.93 -6.74
N ILE A 77 4.63 -3.76 -6.57
CA ILE A 77 5.56 -3.66 -5.43
C ILE A 77 6.36 -2.36 -5.52
N GLY A 78 6.80 -1.97 -6.71
CA GLY A 78 7.46 -0.69 -6.96
C GLY A 78 6.62 0.51 -6.53
N VAL A 79 5.30 0.51 -6.80
CA VAL A 79 4.36 1.56 -6.34
C VAL A 79 4.19 1.56 -4.83
N ALA A 80 4.18 0.40 -4.19
CA ALA A 80 4.17 0.34 -2.73
C ALA A 80 5.46 0.94 -2.13
N CYS A 81 6.61 0.64 -2.72
CA CYS A 81 7.90 1.21 -2.34
C CYS A 81 7.94 2.73 -2.52
N GLU A 82 7.43 3.24 -3.66
CA GLU A 82 7.25 4.65 -3.94
C GLU A 82 6.35 5.33 -2.89
N SER A 83 5.24 4.69 -2.52
CA SER A 83 4.32 5.19 -1.49
C SER A 83 5.02 5.33 -0.13
N VAL A 84 5.84 4.36 0.27
CA VAL A 84 6.67 4.44 1.48
C VAL A 84 7.66 5.60 1.39
N ALA A 85 8.31 5.79 0.23
CA ALA A 85 9.32 6.83 0.05
C ALA A 85 8.72 8.25 0.10
N ILE A 86 7.57 8.47 -0.54
CA ILE A 86 6.85 9.75 -0.50
C ILE A 86 6.37 10.04 0.93
N ALA A 87 5.77 9.05 1.60
CA ALA A 87 5.30 9.16 2.97
C ALA A 87 6.46 9.49 3.94
N GLU A 88 7.60 8.80 3.82
CA GLU A 88 8.81 9.05 4.61
C GLU A 88 9.32 10.48 4.39
N ARG A 89 9.39 10.94 3.15
CA ARG A 89 9.86 12.30 2.84
C ARG A 89 8.95 13.37 3.45
N ALA A 90 7.64 13.19 3.34
CA ALA A 90 6.65 14.09 3.95
C ALA A 90 6.77 14.11 5.48
N TYR A 91 6.94 12.94 6.10
CA TYR A 91 7.14 12.79 7.54
C TYR A 91 8.40 13.52 8.03
N GLN A 92 9.54 13.31 7.37
CA GLN A 92 10.81 13.95 7.75
C GLN A 92 10.68 15.47 7.73
N GLN A 93 10.06 16.03 6.69
CA GLN A 93 9.85 17.47 6.59
C GLN A 93 8.92 17.99 7.69
N ALA A 94 7.82 17.28 7.97
CA ALA A 94 6.88 17.64 9.03
C ALA A 94 7.53 17.60 10.43
N VAL A 95 8.37 16.59 10.70
CA VAL A 95 9.12 16.51 11.98
C VAL A 95 10.09 17.68 12.16
N LEU A 96 10.84 18.03 11.11
CA LEU A 96 11.77 19.17 11.17
C LEU A 96 11.00 20.46 11.44
N TYR A 97 9.90 20.69 10.72
CA TYR A 97 9.04 21.86 10.94
C TYR A 97 8.48 21.89 12.37
N ALA A 98 7.99 20.76 12.88
CA ALA A 98 7.40 20.70 14.22
C ALA A 98 8.41 20.94 15.36
N LYS A 99 9.68 20.57 15.14
CA LYS A 99 10.78 20.83 16.08
C LYS A 99 11.24 22.30 16.09
N ASP A 100 11.06 23.02 15.00
CA ASP A 100 11.48 24.42 14.83
C ASP A 100 10.36 25.41 15.13
N ARG A 101 9.15 25.15 14.69
CA ARG A 101 8.00 26.07 14.77
C ARG A 101 7.55 26.27 16.22
N VAL A 102 7.63 27.47 16.72
CA VAL A 102 7.16 27.88 18.06
C VAL A 102 5.75 28.47 17.96
N GLN A 103 4.78 27.88 18.68
CA GLN A 103 3.41 28.40 18.77
C GLN A 103 2.70 27.90 20.03
N GLY A 104 2.01 28.81 20.71
CA GLY A 104 1.19 28.47 21.88
C GLY A 104 2.02 28.04 23.09
N SER A 105 1.31 27.62 24.13
CA SER A 105 1.85 27.04 25.37
C SER A 105 1.15 25.71 25.63
N THR A 106 1.71 24.86 26.47
CA THR A 106 1.06 23.61 26.91
C THR A 106 0.44 23.79 28.29
N HIS A 107 -0.39 22.85 28.71
CA HIS A 107 -0.92 22.83 30.09
C HIS A 107 0.15 22.67 31.16
N ILE A 108 1.36 22.26 30.78
CA ILE A 108 2.50 22.04 31.70
C ILE A 108 3.41 23.27 31.74
N SER A 109 3.43 24.09 30.68
CA SER A 109 4.31 25.25 30.55
C SER A 109 3.55 26.48 30.09
N ASN A 110 3.65 27.57 30.84
CA ASN A 110 3.11 28.88 30.46
C ASN A 110 3.96 29.61 29.41
N SER A 111 5.15 29.13 29.10
CA SER A 111 6.01 29.67 28.03
C SER A 111 5.64 29.10 26.67
N ARG A 112 5.95 29.87 25.61
CA ARG A 112 5.79 29.39 24.24
C ARG A 112 6.72 28.22 23.98
N VAL A 113 6.19 27.19 23.31
CA VAL A 113 6.92 25.95 23.02
C VAL A 113 6.92 25.66 21.51
N THR A 114 7.84 24.80 21.07
CA THR A 114 7.77 24.25 19.71
C THR A 114 6.56 23.34 19.59
N ILE A 115 5.93 23.31 18.39
CA ILE A 115 4.65 22.63 18.23
C ILE A 115 4.73 21.12 18.46
N ILE A 116 5.90 20.50 18.36
CA ILE A 116 6.10 19.09 18.69
C ILE A 116 5.74 18.76 20.14
N ASN A 117 5.69 19.74 21.03
CA ASN A 117 5.31 19.56 22.43
C ASN A 117 3.80 19.51 22.67
N HIS A 118 2.98 19.83 21.66
CA HIS A 118 1.53 19.69 21.76
C HIS A 118 1.12 18.23 21.55
N PRO A 119 0.26 17.67 22.41
CA PRO A 119 -0.15 16.26 22.32
C PRO A 119 -0.72 15.85 20.95
N ASP A 120 -1.55 16.69 20.33
CA ASP A 120 -2.13 16.39 19.02
C ASP A 120 -1.09 16.38 17.88
N VAL A 121 -0.11 17.30 17.92
CA VAL A 121 1.00 17.29 16.96
C VAL A 121 1.86 16.03 17.15
N ARG A 122 2.12 15.62 18.40
CA ARG A 122 2.82 14.35 18.69
C ARG A 122 2.05 13.14 18.17
N ARG A 123 0.71 13.12 18.36
CA ARG A 123 -0.15 12.07 17.82
C ARG A 123 -0.01 11.98 16.30
N MET A 124 -0.12 13.12 15.59
CA MET A 124 0.04 13.17 14.13
C MET A 124 1.42 12.66 13.68
N ILE A 125 2.49 13.11 14.31
CA ILE A 125 3.86 12.68 13.98
C ILE A 125 4.06 11.19 14.27
N LEU A 126 3.57 10.70 15.41
CA LEU A 126 3.69 9.29 15.78
C LEU A 126 2.82 8.40 14.89
N SER A 127 1.65 8.86 14.45
CA SER A 127 0.82 8.16 13.46
C SER A 127 1.58 7.97 12.15
N MET A 128 2.17 9.05 11.61
CA MET A 128 2.97 8.95 10.38
C MET A 128 4.14 7.99 10.55
N LYS A 129 4.92 8.12 11.62
CA LYS A 129 6.09 7.28 11.91
C LYS A 129 5.71 5.80 11.99
N SER A 130 4.70 5.49 12.79
CA SER A 130 4.23 4.12 13.02
C SER A 130 3.77 3.46 11.71
N LEU A 131 2.93 4.14 10.94
CA LEU A 131 2.44 3.62 9.66
C LEU A 131 3.58 3.39 8.66
N ILE A 132 4.51 4.35 8.52
CA ILE A 132 5.65 4.24 7.59
C ILE A 132 6.55 3.06 7.95
N GLU A 133 6.81 2.84 9.23
CA GLU A 133 7.64 1.71 9.69
C GLU A 133 6.99 0.36 9.35
N ILE A 134 5.69 0.24 9.55
CA ILE A 134 4.93 -0.96 9.20
C ILE A 134 4.87 -1.16 7.68
N MET A 135 4.54 -0.11 6.93
CA MET A 135 4.50 -0.16 5.45
C MET A 135 5.84 -0.62 4.87
N ARG A 136 6.95 -0.12 5.40
CA ARG A 136 8.30 -0.50 4.94
C ARG A 136 8.58 -1.97 5.16
N VAL A 137 8.25 -2.51 6.32
CA VAL A 137 8.42 -3.94 6.60
C VAL A 137 7.51 -4.78 5.73
N LEU A 138 6.25 -4.35 5.51
CA LEU A 138 5.33 -5.06 4.61
C LEU A 138 5.87 -5.14 3.17
N VAL A 139 6.45 -4.06 2.65
CA VAL A 139 7.08 -4.06 1.33
C VAL A 139 8.24 -5.06 1.29
N TYR A 140 9.10 -5.07 2.30
CA TYR A 140 10.23 -6.02 2.37
C TYR A 140 9.77 -7.46 2.50
N GLU A 141 8.77 -7.72 3.34
CA GLU A 141 8.18 -9.06 3.50
C GLU A 141 7.63 -9.58 2.17
N ASN A 142 6.83 -8.76 1.47
CA ASN A 142 6.28 -9.16 0.18
C ASN A 142 7.37 -9.38 -0.88
N THR A 143 8.38 -8.51 -0.93
CA THR A 143 9.51 -8.67 -1.86
C THR A 143 10.30 -9.95 -1.55
N PHE A 144 10.54 -10.21 -0.27
CA PHE A 144 11.22 -11.43 0.17
C PHE A 144 10.47 -12.70 -0.22
N GLU A 145 9.14 -12.71 -0.07
CA GLU A 145 8.30 -13.82 -0.53
C GLU A 145 8.36 -14.02 -2.06
N CYS A 146 8.43 -12.91 -2.83
CA CYS A 146 8.61 -12.98 -4.28
C CYS A 146 9.97 -13.57 -4.67
N ASP A 147 11.04 -13.16 -4.02
CA ASP A 147 12.40 -13.69 -4.27
C ASP A 147 12.47 -15.18 -3.91
N LEU A 148 11.86 -15.59 -2.80
CA LEU A 148 11.77 -16.99 -2.43
C LEU A 148 10.96 -17.81 -3.43
N ALA A 149 9.88 -17.27 -3.97
CA ALA A 149 9.01 -17.96 -4.93
C ALA A 149 9.74 -18.35 -6.24
N GLU A 150 10.82 -17.65 -6.62
CA GLU A 150 11.62 -18.00 -7.78
C GLU A 150 12.30 -19.37 -7.64
N SER A 151 12.69 -19.74 -6.43
CA SER A 151 13.41 -21.00 -6.14
C SER A 151 12.57 -22.01 -5.35
N LYS A 152 11.51 -21.55 -4.68
CA LYS A 152 10.64 -22.31 -3.79
C LYS A 152 9.17 -22.02 -4.12
N PRO A 153 8.56 -22.79 -5.02
CA PRO A 153 7.18 -22.53 -5.50
C PRO A 153 6.11 -22.45 -4.40
N GLU A 154 6.34 -23.01 -3.23
CA GLU A 154 5.43 -22.93 -2.07
C GLU A 154 5.23 -21.50 -1.56
N HIS A 155 6.19 -20.58 -1.78
CA HIS A 155 6.09 -19.17 -1.43
C HIS A 155 5.23 -18.36 -2.40
N SER A 156 4.98 -18.85 -3.63
CA SER A 156 4.22 -18.12 -4.64
C SER A 156 2.82 -17.72 -4.16
N LYS A 157 2.16 -18.58 -3.38
CA LYS A 157 0.82 -18.32 -2.87
C LYS A 157 0.81 -17.15 -1.87
N ARG A 158 1.84 -17.06 -1.04
CA ARG A 158 2.03 -15.98 -0.07
C ARG A 158 2.35 -14.66 -0.79
N ALA A 159 3.32 -14.66 -1.70
CA ALA A 159 3.69 -13.51 -2.52
C ALA A 159 2.47 -12.96 -3.27
N ASP A 160 1.72 -13.84 -3.91
CA ASP A 160 0.49 -13.53 -4.64
C ASP A 160 -0.59 -12.89 -3.76
N LEU A 161 -0.76 -13.38 -2.53
CA LEU A 161 -1.74 -12.85 -1.57
C LEU A 161 -1.33 -11.48 -1.03
N LEU A 162 -0.04 -11.29 -0.71
CA LEU A 162 0.46 -10.06 -0.13
C LEU A 162 0.54 -8.92 -1.15
N THR A 163 0.82 -9.19 -2.42
CA THR A 163 1.03 -8.14 -3.44
C THR A 163 -0.12 -7.12 -3.54
N PRO A 164 -1.39 -7.51 -3.69
CA PRO A 164 -2.49 -6.55 -3.74
C PRO A 164 -2.69 -5.81 -2.41
N ILE A 165 -2.47 -6.47 -1.27
CA ILE A 165 -2.53 -5.83 0.06
C ILE A 165 -1.43 -4.78 0.15
N THR A 166 -0.19 -5.15 -0.13
CA THR A 166 0.98 -4.27 -0.07
C THR A 166 0.80 -3.02 -0.94
N LYS A 167 0.43 -3.21 -2.22
CA LYS A 167 0.25 -2.09 -3.15
C LYS A 167 -0.87 -1.15 -2.69
N ALA A 168 -2.06 -1.67 -2.44
CA ALA A 168 -3.22 -0.83 -2.18
C ALA A 168 -3.17 -0.20 -0.79
N TRP A 169 -2.89 -0.96 0.24
CA TRP A 169 -2.85 -0.46 1.61
C TRP A 169 -1.74 0.59 1.80
N CYS A 170 -0.52 0.36 1.28
CA CYS A 170 0.54 1.35 1.35
C CYS A 170 0.20 2.63 0.59
N SER A 171 -0.43 2.53 -0.58
CA SER A 171 -0.78 3.72 -1.36
C SER A 171 -1.93 4.52 -0.75
N GLU A 172 -2.94 3.88 -0.15
CA GLU A 172 -3.99 4.57 0.61
C GLU A 172 -3.41 5.28 1.85
N LEU A 173 -2.59 4.59 2.64
CA LEU A 173 -1.94 5.20 3.80
C LEU A 173 -1.01 6.36 3.42
N CYS A 174 -0.36 6.30 2.26
CA CYS A 174 0.45 7.40 1.76
C CYS A 174 -0.37 8.70 1.59
N GLN A 175 -1.64 8.59 1.16
CA GLN A 175 -2.57 9.74 1.09
C GLN A 175 -2.78 10.34 2.48
N ASP A 176 -3.12 9.50 3.45
CA ASP A 176 -3.36 9.94 4.82
C ASP A 176 -2.11 10.58 5.44
N ILE A 177 -0.95 9.94 5.28
CA ILE A 177 0.31 10.43 5.82
C ILE A 177 0.70 11.79 5.23
N THR A 178 0.60 11.96 3.91
CA THR A 178 0.93 13.24 3.26
C THR A 178 -0.07 14.35 3.62
N SER A 179 -1.35 14.00 3.82
CA SER A 179 -2.37 14.92 4.33
C SER A 179 -2.08 15.34 5.78
N ILE A 180 -1.71 14.38 6.65
CA ILE A 180 -1.29 14.67 8.04
C ILE A 180 -0.04 15.55 8.06
N ALA A 181 0.92 15.32 7.16
CA ALA A 181 2.12 16.14 7.04
C ALA A 181 1.79 17.61 6.71
N LEU A 182 0.85 17.85 5.79
CA LEU A 182 0.33 19.20 5.51
C LEU A 182 -0.30 19.82 6.77
N GLN A 183 -1.10 19.03 7.50
CA GLN A 183 -1.77 19.50 8.71
C GLN A 183 -0.77 19.93 9.78
N VAL A 184 0.35 19.20 9.96
CA VAL A 184 1.44 19.57 10.88
C VAL A 184 2.05 20.92 10.52
N HIS A 185 2.20 21.24 9.23
CA HIS A 185 2.70 22.54 8.77
C HIS A 185 1.69 23.68 8.95
N GLY A 186 0.40 23.39 9.18
CA GLY A 186 -0.66 24.38 9.24
C GLY A 186 -0.76 25.19 7.94
N GLY A 187 -0.99 26.49 8.04
CA GLY A 187 -1.10 27.34 6.83
C GLY A 187 0.11 27.29 5.92
N MET A 188 1.30 27.08 6.45
CA MET A 188 2.53 26.91 5.66
C MET A 188 2.52 25.65 4.81
N GLY A 189 1.83 24.56 5.22
CA GLY A 189 1.66 23.36 4.41
C GLY A 189 0.87 23.60 3.12
N TYR A 190 0.01 24.63 3.10
CA TYR A 190 -0.80 25.00 1.94
C TYR A 190 -0.08 25.95 0.96
N VAL A 191 1.11 26.42 1.33
CA VAL A 191 1.95 27.33 0.53
C VAL A 191 2.95 26.52 -0.28
N GLU A 192 2.95 26.70 -1.60
CA GLU A 192 3.78 25.90 -2.55
C GLU A 192 5.27 25.97 -2.24
N GLU A 193 5.77 27.15 -1.83
CA GLU A 193 7.18 27.41 -1.56
C GLU A 193 7.75 26.58 -0.42
N THR A 194 6.88 26.03 0.46
CA THR A 194 7.32 25.11 1.52
C THR A 194 7.69 23.71 1.00
N GLY A 195 7.18 23.35 -0.18
CA GLY A 195 7.35 22.02 -0.78
C GLY A 195 6.48 20.91 -0.17
N ALA A 196 5.82 21.15 0.96
CA ALA A 196 4.97 20.13 1.61
C ALA A 196 3.78 19.71 0.74
N ALA A 197 3.18 20.66 0.02
CA ALA A 197 2.05 20.42 -0.88
C ALA A 197 2.40 19.48 -2.03
N GLN A 198 3.66 19.47 -2.49
CA GLN A 198 4.11 18.57 -3.56
C GLN A 198 3.97 17.10 -3.15
N HIS A 199 4.34 16.72 -1.93
CA HIS A 199 4.21 15.33 -1.48
C HIS A 199 2.78 14.83 -1.52
N PHE A 200 1.83 15.68 -1.14
CA PHE A 200 0.40 15.34 -1.19
C PHE A 200 -0.10 15.15 -2.63
N ARG A 201 0.31 16.03 -3.56
CA ARG A 201 -0.07 15.89 -4.97
C ARG A 201 0.56 14.66 -5.61
N ASP A 202 1.86 14.44 -5.37
CA ASP A 202 2.59 13.31 -5.94
C ASP A 202 2.08 11.97 -5.42
N ALA A 203 1.71 11.90 -4.14
CA ALA A 203 1.13 10.70 -3.55
C ALA A 203 -0.15 10.23 -4.27
N ARG A 204 -0.97 11.17 -4.78
CA ARG A 204 -2.34 10.84 -5.26
C ARG A 204 -2.35 9.82 -6.41
N ILE A 205 -1.33 9.77 -7.22
CA ILE A 205 -1.28 8.83 -8.36
C ILE A 205 -1.07 7.39 -7.90
N THR A 206 -0.44 7.15 -6.75
CA THR A 206 -0.08 5.81 -6.29
C THR A 206 -1.28 4.89 -6.06
N THR A 207 -2.47 5.45 -5.76
CA THR A 207 -3.73 4.70 -5.63
C THR A 207 -4.42 4.44 -6.98
N ILE A 208 -3.93 5.04 -8.07
CA ILE A 208 -4.59 5.04 -9.39
C ILE A 208 -3.86 4.14 -10.38
N TYR A 209 -2.57 4.40 -10.64
CA TYR A 209 -1.83 3.66 -11.67
C TYR A 209 -1.36 2.28 -11.19
N GLU A 210 -0.88 1.46 -12.13
CA GLU A 210 -0.46 0.07 -11.93
C GLU A 210 -1.56 -0.81 -11.27
N GLY A 211 -2.79 -0.46 -11.57
CA GLY A 211 -4.02 -1.00 -10.98
C GLY A 211 -4.49 -0.20 -9.78
N THR A 212 -5.69 0.37 -9.92
CA THR A 212 -6.33 1.15 -8.85
C THR A 212 -6.51 0.31 -7.58
N THR A 213 -6.74 0.98 -6.44
CA THR A 213 -7.09 0.29 -5.18
C THR A 213 -8.23 -0.71 -5.38
N GLY A 214 -9.27 -0.34 -6.16
CA GLY A 214 -10.37 -1.25 -6.47
C GLY A 214 -9.96 -2.47 -7.30
N ILE A 215 -9.01 -2.32 -8.23
CA ILE A 215 -8.46 -3.45 -9.00
C ILE A 215 -7.65 -4.38 -8.09
N GLN A 216 -6.84 -3.85 -7.17
CA GLN A 216 -6.13 -4.66 -6.17
C GLN A 216 -7.11 -5.40 -5.25
N ALA A 217 -8.14 -4.71 -4.78
CA ALA A 217 -9.16 -5.28 -3.93
C ALA A 217 -9.92 -6.43 -4.61
N ASN A 218 -10.29 -6.25 -5.87
CA ASN A 218 -10.93 -7.29 -6.68
C ASN A 218 -9.98 -8.45 -6.99
N ASP A 219 -8.69 -8.18 -7.19
CA ASP A 219 -7.67 -9.23 -7.37
C ASP A 219 -7.53 -10.08 -6.10
N LEU A 220 -7.42 -9.41 -4.95
CA LEU A 220 -7.35 -10.08 -3.64
C LEU A 220 -8.56 -10.97 -3.41
N ILE A 221 -9.76 -10.40 -3.48
CA ILE A 221 -10.97 -11.13 -3.09
C ILE A 221 -11.37 -12.21 -4.11
N GLY A 222 -11.27 -11.91 -5.40
CA GLY A 222 -11.73 -12.82 -6.46
C GLY A 222 -10.72 -13.92 -6.75
N ARG A 223 -9.50 -13.54 -7.12
CA ARG A 223 -8.49 -14.51 -7.59
C ARG A 223 -7.71 -15.18 -6.48
N LYS A 224 -7.32 -14.40 -5.43
CA LYS A 224 -6.40 -14.86 -4.39
C LYS A 224 -7.13 -15.46 -3.17
N PHE A 225 -8.39 -15.10 -2.97
CA PHE A 225 -9.19 -15.58 -1.83
C PHE A 225 -10.30 -16.54 -2.26
N ILE A 226 -11.28 -16.10 -3.05
CA ILE A 226 -12.38 -16.97 -3.51
C ILE A 226 -11.84 -18.07 -4.44
N GLY A 227 -10.87 -17.74 -5.31
CA GLY A 227 -10.30 -18.66 -6.29
C GLY A 227 -9.63 -19.90 -5.70
N ASP A 228 -9.11 -19.84 -4.46
CA ASP A 228 -8.52 -20.97 -3.73
C ASP A 228 -9.36 -21.41 -2.52
N ASN A 229 -10.63 -20.96 -2.46
CA ASN A 229 -11.55 -21.22 -1.36
C ASN A 229 -11.00 -20.79 0.01
N GLY A 230 -10.25 -19.68 0.04
CA GLY A 230 -9.71 -19.07 1.26
C GLY A 230 -8.50 -19.79 1.88
N SER A 231 -7.94 -20.80 1.20
CA SER A 231 -6.84 -21.60 1.75
C SER A 231 -5.61 -20.74 2.07
N GLY A 232 -5.12 -19.92 1.12
CA GLY A 232 -3.96 -19.05 1.33
C GLY A 232 -4.17 -18.02 2.45
N MET A 233 -5.37 -17.46 2.54
CA MET A 233 -5.72 -16.53 3.62
C MET A 233 -5.74 -17.24 4.98
N ASN A 234 -6.30 -18.44 5.05
CA ASN A 234 -6.33 -19.22 6.28
C ASN A 234 -4.91 -19.61 6.74
N ASP A 235 -4.03 -19.97 5.81
CA ASP A 235 -2.63 -20.27 6.12
C ASP A 235 -1.92 -19.04 6.70
N LEU A 236 -2.15 -17.84 6.12
CA LEU A 236 -1.63 -16.57 6.65
C LEU A 236 -2.14 -16.31 8.07
N LEU A 237 -3.45 -16.44 8.30
CA LEU A 237 -4.05 -16.21 9.62
C LEU A 237 -3.53 -17.20 10.69
N ASN A 238 -3.33 -18.45 10.32
CA ASN A 238 -2.75 -19.48 11.21
C ASN A 238 -1.30 -19.17 11.58
N GLU A 239 -0.50 -18.67 10.64
CA GLU A 239 0.88 -18.27 10.89
C GLU A 239 0.94 -17.06 11.82
N ILE A 240 0.14 -16.03 11.54
CA ILE A 240 0.04 -14.84 12.41
C ILE A 240 -0.33 -15.26 13.85
N GLU A 241 -1.37 -16.09 14.01
CA GLU A 241 -1.82 -16.57 15.31
C GLU A 241 -0.71 -17.32 16.07
N LYS A 242 -0.01 -18.22 15.36
CA LYS A 242 1.09 -18.99 15.94
C LYS A 242 2.27 -18.12 16.38
N GLU A 243 2.67 -17.12 15.59
CA GLU A 243 3.74 -16.20 15.98
C GLU A 243 3.34 -15.32 17.17
N ILE A 244 2.10 -14.83 17.20
CA ILE A 244 1.58 -14.02 18.31
C ILE A 244 1.52 -14.85 19.61
N GLU A 245 1.19 -16.14 19.54
CA GLU A 245 1.13 -17.01 20.70
C GLU A 245 2.46 -17.11 21.45
N VAL A 246 3.57 -17.18 20.72
CA VAL A 246 4.92 -17.33 21.28
C VAL A 246 5.67 -16.00 21.49
N ALA A 247 5.16 -14.88 20.97
CA ALA A 247 5.82 -13.59 21.05
C ALA A 247 5.89 -13.07 22.51
N ASP A 248 6.97 -12.38 22.85
CA ASP A 248 7.12 -11.69 24.14
C ASP A 248 6.40 -10.33 24.11
N ILE A 249 5.07 -10.37 24.23
CA ILE A 249 4.17 -9.22 24.31
C ILE A 249 3.23 -9.36 25.51
N ASP A 250 2.67 -8.24 25.97
CA ASP A 250 1.71 -8.29 27.07
C ASP A 250 0.37 -8.95 26.67
N THR A 251 -0.39 -9.37 27.68
CA THR A 251 -1.65 -10.11 27.49
C THR A 251 -2.71 -9.26 26.79
N GLU A 252 -2.80 -7.97 27.07
CA GLU A 252 -3.79 -7.07 26.49
C GLU A 252 -3.57 -6.93 24.97
N MET A 253 -2.31 -6.76 24.55
CA MET A 253 -1.91 -6.72 23.15
C MET A 253 -2.23 -8.04 22.45
N ARG A 254 -1.87 -9.18 23.06
CA ARG A 254 -2.17 -10.51 22.52
C ARG A 254 -3.67 -10.72 22.33
N ASP A 255 -4.48 -10.33 23.31
CA ASP A 255 -5.94 -10.44 23.24
C ASP A 255 -6.52 -9.53 22.14
N ALA A 256 -5.98 -8.32 21.95
CA ALA A 256 -6.41 -7.43 20.87
C ALA A 256 -6.14 -8.03 19.48
N LEU A 257 -4.96 -8.62 19.28
CA LEU A 257 -4.58 -9.29 18.03
C LEU A 257 -5.44 -10.55 17.79
N ASN A 258 -5.66 -11.37 18.80
CA ASN A 258 -6.51 -12.55 18.68
C ASN A 258 -7.97 -12.19 18.34
N ARG A 259 -8.50 -11.10 18.90
CA ARG A 259 -9.83 -10.58 18.51
C ARG A 259 -9.84 -10.14 17.04
N ALA A 260 -8.77 -9.46 16.56
CA ALA A 260 -8.66 -9.03 15.17
C ALA A 260 -8.58 -10.22 14.20
N ILE A 261 -7.81 -11.26 14.54
CA ILE A 261 -7.73 -12.52 13.77
C ILE A 261 -9.10 -13.21 13.73
N GLY A 262 -9.74 -13.39 14.88
CA GLY A 262 -11.06 -14.00 14.95
C GLY A 262 -12.11 -13.25 14.14
N HIS A 263 -12.09 -11.92 14.16
CA HIS A 263 -12.96 -11.10 13.33
C HIS A 263 -12.69 -11.29 11.84
N SER A 264 -11.43 -11.32 11.43
CA SER A 264 -11.03 -11.54 10.03
C SER A 264 -11.43 -12.93 9.53
N ARG A 265 -11.35 -13.97 10.37
CA ARG A 265 -11.88 -15.32 10.05
C ARG A 265 -13.38 -15.30 9.83
N ASN A 266 -14.13 -14.59 10.68
CA ASN A 266 -15.58 -14.47 10.55
C ASN A 266 -15.98 -13.78 9.24
N VAL A 267 -15.29 -12.68 8.87
CA VAL A 267 -15.52 -11.98 7.59
C VAL A 267 -15.19 -12.89 6.41
N SER A 268 -14.08 -13.61 6.48
CA SER A 268 -13.67 -14.57 5.43
C SER A 268 -14.72 -15.68 5.25
N SER A 269 -15.22 -16.26 6.33
CA SER A 269 -16.27 -17.26 6.30
C SER A 269 -17.57 -16.72 5.72
N PHE A 270 -17.98 -15.52 6.16
CA PHE A 270 -19.17 -14.84 5.62
C PHE A 270 -19.10 -14.66 4.10
N ILE A 271 -17.96 -14.21 3.58
CA ILE A 271 -17.80 -14.02 2.12
C ILE A 271 -17.89 -15.35 1.39
N LEU A 272 -17.20 -16.40 1.85
CA LEU A 272 -17.21 -17.72 1.20
C LEU A 272 -18.58 -18.41 1.25
N GLU A 273 -19.38 -18.17 2.27
CA GLU A 273 -20.73 -18.74 2.40
C GLU A 273 -21.78 -18.03 1.52
N ASN A 274 -21.53 -16.76 1.16
CA ASN A 274 -22.54 -15.91 0.55
C ASN A 274 -22.24 -15.45 -0.88
N TYR A 275 -20.97 -15.48 -1.36
CA TYR A 275 -20.62 -14.93 -2.66
C TYR A 275 -21.35 -15.56 -3.85
N GLN A 276 -21.77 -16.84 -3.74
CA GLN A 276 -22.55 -17.51 -4.78
C GLN A 276 -24.04 -17.09 -4.76
N LYS A 277 -24.56 -16.73 -3.58
CA LYS A 277 -25.96 -16.30 -3.41
C LYS A 277 -26.14 -14.83 -3.76
N GLU A 278 -25.11 -14.04 -3.56
CA GLU A 278 -25.06 -12.58 -3.80
C GLU A 278 -23.89 -12.25 -4.73
N PRO A 279 -24.09 -12.26 -6.07
CA PRO A 279 -23.02 -12.10 -7.05
C PRO A 279 -22.25 -10.76 -6.94
N ASN A 280 -22.90 -9.71 -6.43
CA ASN A 280 -22.27 -8.40 -6.23
C ASN A 280 -21.46 -8.30 -4.93
N LEU A 281 -21.62 -9.23 -3.98
CA LEU A 281 -20.95 -9.21 -2.68
C LEU A 281 -19.42 -9.09 -2.78
N PRO A 282 -18.72 -9.89 -3.62
CA PRO A 282 -17.28 -9.78 -3.71
C PRO A 282 -16.80 -8.37 -4.10
N GLY A 283 -17.45 -7.75 -5.10
CA GLY A 283 -17.12 -6.39 -5.51
C GLY A 283 -17.44 -5.34 -4.44
N ALA A 284 -18.59 -5.47 -3.79
CA ALA A 284 -19.04 -4.52 -2.77
C ALA A 284 -18.17 -4.54 -1.51
N CYS A 285 -17.71 -5.71 -1.07
CA CYS A 285 -16.90 -5.83 0.15
C CYS A 285 -15.38 -5.76 -0.10
N SER A 286 -14.92 -5.81 -1.36
CA SER A 286 -13.50 -5.98 -1.73
C SER A 286 -12.57 -4.95 -1.09
N HIS A 287 -12.92 -3.67 -1.17
CA HIS A 287 -12.12 -2.58 -0.58
C HIS A 287 -11.98 -2.74 0.94
N ASN A 288 -13.11 -2.94 1.63
CA ASN A 288 -13.13 -3.10 3.08
C ASN A 288 -12.37 -4.36 3.52
N PHE A 289 -12.50 -5.45 2.77
CA PHE A 289 -11.76 -6.69 3.03
C PHE A 289 -10.25 -6.48 2.88
N LEU A 290 -9.81 -5.79 1.83
CA LEU A 290 -8.40 -5.47 1.63
C LEU A 290 -7.84 -4.60 2.75
N MET A 291 -8.55 -3.53 3.11
CA MET A 291 -8.11 -2.62 4.18
C MET A 291 -8.06 -3.33 5.53
N MET A 292 -9.07 -4.16 5.84
CA MET A 292 -9.08 -5.01 7.03
C MET A 292 -7.82 -5.89 7.11
N MET A 293 -7.49 -6.58 6.02
CA MET A 293 -6.31 -7.43 5.96
C MET A 293 -5.00 -6.66 6.05
N GLY A 294 -4.92 -5.47 5.43
CA GLY A 294 -3.76 -4.59 5.56
C GLY A 294 -3.49 -4.17 7.00
N TYR A 295 -4.53 -3.75 7.73
CA TYR A 295 -4.39 -3.40 9.16
C TYR A 295 -4.06 -4.59 10.04
N LEU A 296 -4.59 -5.79 9.76
CA LEU A 296 -4.26 -7.01 10.50
C LEU A 296 -2.79 -7.42 10.30
N VAL A 297 -2.34 -7.46 9.04
CA VAL A 297 -0.93 -7.76 8.69
C VAL A 297 0.00 -6.70 9.31
N GLY A 298 -0.41 -5.43 9.33
CA GLY A 298 0.31 -4.38 10.04
C GLY A 298 0.45 -4.65 11.54
N GLY A 299 -0.59 -5.19 12.18
CA GLY A 299 -0.54 -5.61 13.59
C GLY A 299 0.46 -6.74 13.83
N TRP A 300 0.49 -7.74 12.94
CA TRP A 300 1.48 -8.80 12.97
C TRP A 300 2.92 -8.25 12.82
N ILE A 301 3.15 -7.35 11.87
CA ILE A 301 4.44 -6.70 11.68
C ILE A 301 4.83 -5.88 12.93
N ALA A 302 3.88 -5.22 13.59
CA ALA A 302 4.16 -4.49 14.84
C ALA A 302 4.69 -5.42 15.93
N VAL A 303 4.14 -6.63 16.08
CA VAL A 303 4.64 -7.65 17.00
C VAL A 303 6.07 -8.09 16.64
N ARG A 304 6.32 -8.37 15.36
CA ARG A 304 7.68 -8.72 14.88
C ARG A 304 8.69 -7.60 15.17
N ASN A 305 8.30 -6.35 14.96
CA ASN A 305 9.14 -5.19 15.29
C ASN A 305 9.44 -5.09 16.79
N ILE A 306 8.45 -5.34 17.66
CA ILE A 306 8.62 -5.35 19.11
C ILE A 306 9.61 -6.45 19.52
N THR A 307 9.40 -7.68 19.06
CA THR A 307 10.24 -8.83 19.40
C THR A 307 11.68 -8.59 18.93
N ALA A 308 11.87 -8.27 17.65
CA ALA A 308 13.20 -8.00 17.10
C ALA A 308 13.91 -6.82 17.78
N SER A 309 13.15 -5.79 18.21
CA SER A 309 13.73 -4.64 18.91
C SER A 309 14.12 -4.95 20.34
N LYS A 310 13.39 -5.83 21.04
CA LYS A 310 13.78 -6.32 22.37
C LYS A 310 15.06 -7.13 22.29
N ASP A 311 15.13 -8.11 21.38
CA ASP A 311 16.30 -8.95 21.18
C ASP A 311 17.55 -8.12 20.86
N ALA A 312 17.41 -7.16 19.93
CA ALA A 312 18.54 -6.31 19.53
C ALA A 312 18.95 -5.27 20.59
N SER A 313 18.02 -4.81 21.44
CA SER A 313 18.31 -3.85 22.52
C SER A 313 19.22 -4.44 23.59
N ASP A 314 19.16 -5.74 23.82
CA ASP A 314 19.98 -6.44 24.80
C ASP A 314 21.45 -6.59 24.34
N GLU A 315 21.69 -6.51 23.02
CA GLU A 315 23.00 -6.74 22.40
C GLU A 315 23.68 -5.45 21.88
N SER A 316 23.02 -4.27 21.94
CA SER A 316 23.45 -3.05 21.26
C SER A 316 23.49 -1.81 22.15
N ASP A 317 24.44 -0.90 21.87
CA ASP A 317 24.52 0.43 22.48
C ASP A 317 23.39 1.38 22.00
N ASP A 318 22.58 0.99 21.00
CA ASP A 318 21.49 1.79 20.39
C ASP A 318 20.12 1.59 21.06
N SER A 319 20.08 1.38 22.37
CA SER A 319 18.85 1.11 23.12
C SER A 319 17.74 2.16 22.90
N GLN A 320 18.10 3.44 22.68
CA GLN A 320 17.11 4.49 22.39
C GLN A 320 16.40 4.30 21.06
N PHE A 321 17.11 3.81 20.03
CA PHE A 321 16.53 3.49 18.73
C PHE A 321 15.52 2.36 18.85
N TYR A 322 15.90 1.26 19.49
CA TYR A 322 15.01 0.10 19.65
C TYR A 322 13.80 0.40 20.54
N ASN A 323 13.98 1.18 21.60
CA ASN A 323 12.86 1.66 22.42
C ASN A 323 11.88 2.51 21.60
N ALA A 324 12.38 3.38 20.71
CA ALA A 324 11.50 4.16 19.82
C ALA A 324 10.71 3.27 18.84
N LYS A 325 11.29 2.15 18.37
CA LYS A 325 10.60 1.15 17.55
C LYS A 325 9.48 0.44 18.33
N ILE A 326 9.75 0.05 19.57
CA ILE A 326 8.75 -0.55 20.46
C ILE A 326 7.58 0.42 20.69
N ILE A 327 7.88 1.70 21.00
CA ILE A 327 6.86 2.73 21.22
C ILE A 327 5.98 2.92 19.96
N SER A 328 6.59 3.02 18.77
CA SER A 328 5.82 3.22 17.53
C SER A 328 4.99 1.99 17.16
N SER A 329 5.46 0.79 17.47
CA SER A 329 4.72 -0.46 17.23
C SER A 329 3.56 -0.63 18.23
N ASN A 330 3.76 -0.29 19.51
CA ASN A 330 2.67 -0.25 20.50
C ASN A 330 1.58 0.74 20.07
N PHE A 331 1.98 1.93 19.63
CA PHE A 331 1.05 2.95 19.13
C PHE A 331 0.23 2.43 17.93
N TYR A 332 0.84 1.62 17.05
CA TYR A 332 0.10 0.97 15.97
C TYR A 332 -0.99 0.05 16.49
N ILE A 333 -0.66 -0.82 17.43
CA ILE A 333 -1.64 -1.76 18.03
C ILE A 333 -2.80 -1.00 18.72
N GLU A 334 -2.48 0.09 19.41
CA GLU A 334 -3.49 0.89 20.13
C GLU A 334 -4.42 1.67 19.18
N GLN A 335 -3.86 2.26 18.12
CA GLN A 335 -4.57 3.27 17.31
C GLN A 335 -5.07 2.75 15.95
N PHE A 336 -4.39 1.76 15.37
CA PHE A 336 -4.70 1.30 14.01
C PHE A 336 -5.26 -0.12 13.94
N LEU A 337 -4.84 -1.03 14.81
CA LEU A 337 -5.38 -2.39 14.84
C LEU A 337 -6.92 -2.42 15.04
N PRO A 338 -7.56 -1.54 15.82
CA PRO A 338 -9.01 -1.49 15.95
C PRO A 338 -9.76 -1.28 14.62
N LEU A 339 -9.10 -0.71 13.60
CA LEU A 339 -9.68 -0.52 12.28
C LEU A 339 -9.99 -1.85 11.56
N VAL A 340 -9.35 -2.95 11.96
CA VAL A 340 -9.70 -4.31 11.49
C VAL A 340 -11.18 -4.59 11.71
N SER A 341 -11.68 -4.30 12.92
CA SER A 341 -13.09 -4.52 13.23
C SER A 341 -14.02 -3.57 12.47
N SER A 342 -13.61 -2.32 12.27
CA SER A 342 -14.40 -1.33 11.54
C SER A 342 -14.59 -1.73 10.07
N PHE A 343 -13.49 -1.99 9.37
CA PHE A 343 -13.52 -2.42 7.97
C PHE A 343 -14.20 -3.79 7.81
N GLY A 344 -13.91 -4.73 8.70
CA GLY A 344 -14.52 -6.06 8.66
C GLY A 344 -16.03 -6.02 8.85
N SER A 345 -16.53 -5.22 9.79
CA SER A 345 -17.97 -5.01 9.98
C SER A 345 -18.61 -4.41 8.72
N SER A 346 -17.96 -3.42 8.11
CA SER A 346 -18.45 -2.84 6.84
C SER A 346 -18.46 -3.86 5.69
N ALA A 347 -17.49 -4.77 5.63
CA ALA A 347 -17.44 -5.81 4.60
C ALA A 347 -18.61 -6.82 4.69
N MET A 348 -19.19 -7.00 5.87
CA MET A 348 -20.29 -7.94 6.10
C MET A 348 -21.69 -7.37 5.79
N HIS A 349 -21.80 -6.10 5.42
CA HIS A 349 -23.11 -5.49 5.11
C HIS A 349 -23.70 -5.85 3.74
N GLY A 350 -22.94 -6.58 2.90
CA GLY A 350 -23.40 -6.98 1.57
C GLY A 350 -23.41 -5.84 0.54
N SER A 351 -24.09 -6.06 -0.57
CA SER A 351 -24.13 -5.13 -1.71
C SER A 351 -25.45 -4.38 -1.85
N GLU A 352 -26.48 -4.70 -1.07
CA GLU A 352 -27.84 -4.22 -1.29
C GLU A 352 -27.95 -2.69 -1.30
N SER A 353 -27.39 -2.03 -0.28
CA SER A 353 -27.45 -0.55 -0.18
C SER A 353 -26.74 0.17 -1.32
N MET A 354 -25.65 -0.42 -1.84
CA MET A 354 -24.88 0.16 -2.95
C MET A 354 -25.59 -0.03 -4.28
N MET A 355 -26.18 -1.21 -4.49
CA MET A 355 -26.77 -1.61 -5.77
C MET A 355 -28.24 -1.21 -5.91
N SER A 356 -28.89 -0.79 -4.84
CA SER A 356 -30.30 -0.33 -4.85
C SER A 356 -30.47 1.13 -5.27
N MET A 357 -29.40 1.94 -5.27
CA MET A 357 -29.46 3.33 -5.72
C MET A 357 -29.61 3.37 -7.23
N PRO A 358 -30.68 3.98 -7.77
CA PRO A 358 -30.84 4.17 -9.21
C PRO A 358 -29.76 5.11 -9.77
N ASP A 359 -29.24 4.84 -10.97
CA ASP A 359 -28.17 5.63 -11.60
C ASP A 359 -28.53 7.12 -11.71
N GLU A 360 -29.80 7.45 -11.89
CA GLU A 360 -30.29 8.83 -12.00
C GLU A 360 -30.29 9.58 -10.65
N GLN A 361 -30.02 8.89 -9.54
CA GLN A 361 -29.97 9.50 -8.20
C GLN A 361 -28.52 9.74 -7.71
N PHE A 362 -27.51 9.35 -8.48
CA PHE A 362 -26.13 9.75 -8.28
C PHE A 362 -25.91 11.15 -8.92
#